data_6c0719f9d97d04b3a851afa5cefd0968
#
_entry.id   6c0719f9d97d04b3a851afa5cefd0968
#
_cell.length_a   1.000
_cell.length_b   1.000
_cell.length_c   1.000
_cell.angle_alpha   90.00
_cell.angle_beta   90.00
_cell.angle_gamma   90.00
#
_symmetry.space_group_name_H-M   'P 1'
#
loop_
_entity.id
_entity.type
_entity.pdbx_description
1 polymer ?
#
loop_
_entity_poly.entity_id
_entity_poly.type
_entity_poly.pdbx_seq_one_letter_code
_entity_poly.pdbx_strand_id
1 'polypeptide(L)'
;MDISRTEQRILHLLAQGGRIEIEKNENRKIETVVCLTRDGWRYPGFDLGLFRKLKRKKAVASSGGGPYRITRRGLELVRAEFDNR
;
A
#
# COMPACT_ATOMS: atom_id res chain seq x y z
N MET A 1 6.85 -1.00 -15.92
CA MET A 1 5.48 -0.79 -15.46
C MET A 1 5.39 0.51 -14.70
N ASP A 2 4.42 1.31 -15.07
CA ASP A 2 4.29 2.65 -14.47
C ASP A 2 3.41 2.62 -13.24
N ILE A 3 3.76 3.47 -12.29
CA ILE A 3 2.93 3.72 -11.13
C ILE A 3 2.66 5.23 -11.09
N SER A 4 1.50 5.60 -10.54
CA SER A 4 1.17 7.00 -10.41
C SER A 4 2.01 7.63 -9.31
N ARG A 5 2.04 8.98 -9.30
CA ARG A 5 2.76 9.69 -8.26
C ARG A 5 2.21 9.35 -6.87
N THR A 6 0.90 9.23 -6.77
CA THR A 6 0.27 8.87 -5.50
C THR A 6 0.65 7.48 -5.06
N GLU A 7 0.65 6.52 -6.00
CA GLU A 7 1.08 5.16 -5.69
C GLU A 7 2.54 5.14 -5.25
N GLN A 8 3.37 5.92 -5.92
CA GLN A 8 4.78 6.00 -5.57
C GLN A 8 4.97 6.50 -4.14
N ARG A 9 4.23 7.54 -3.76
CA ARG A 9 4.30 8.08 -2.40
C ARG A 9 3.90 7.06 -1.36
N ILE A 10 2.83 6.33 -1.65
CA ILE A 10 2.35 5.30 -0.72
C ILE A 10 3.36 4.18 -0.60
N LEU A 11 3.89 3.69 -1.71
CA LEU A 11 4.89 2.64 -1.68
C LEU A 11 6.15 3.09 -0.98
N HIS A 12 6.56 4.33 -1.18
CA HIS A 12 7.71 4.88 -0.49
C HIS A 12 7.50 4.89 1.02
N LEU A 13 6.32 5.30 1.45
CA LEU A 13 5.95 5.31 2.86
C LEU A 13 5.97 3.89 3.44
N LEU A 14 5.43 2.93 2.68
CA LEU A 14 5.42 1.54 3.11
C LEU A 14 6.84 0.96 3.17
N ALA A 15 7.70 1.37 2.25
CA ALA A 15 9.09 0.94 2.25
C ALA A 15 9.84 1.42 3.49
N GLN A 16 9.36 2.49 4.10
CA GLN A 16 9.96 3.03 5.33
C GLN A 16 9.38 2.40 6.58
N GLY A 17 8.58 1.35 6.44
CA GLY A 17 8.03 0.64 7.59
C GLY A 17 6.55 0.86 7.84
N GLY A 18 5.88 1.54 6.93
CA GLY A 18 4.44 1.74 7.04
C GLY A 18 3.66 0.47 6.76
N ARG A 19 2.35 0.57 6.90
CA ARG A 19 1.45 -0.55 6.66
C ARG A 19 0.08 -0.07 6.24
N ILE A 20 -0.68 -0.98 5.65
CA ILE A 20 -2.08 -0.72 5.30
C ILE A 20 -2.94 -1.64 6.15
N GLU A 21 -3.91 -1.05 6.83
CA GLU A 21 -4.87 -1.81 7.63
C GLU A 21 -6.23 -1.72 6.96
N ILE A 22 -6.94 -2.83 6.97
CA ILE A 22 -8.29 -2.89 6.39
C ILE A 22 -9.25 -3.39 7.44
N GLU A 23 -10.50 -2.94 7.34
CA GLU A 23 -11.58 -3.45 8.16
C GLU A 23 -12.65 -4.00 7.24
N LYS A 24 -13.16 -5.16 7.58
CA LYS A 24 -14.21 -5.82 6.80
C LYS A 24 -15.50 -5.81 7.59
N ASN A 25 -16.62 -5.75 6.85
CA ASN A 25 -17.93 -5.83 7.46
C ASN A 25 -18.34 -7.29 7.67
N GLU A 26 -19.57 -7.51 8.12
CA GLU A 26 -20.08 -8.85 8.39
C GLU A 26 -20.07 -9.75 7.18
N ASN A 27 -20.16 -9.18 5.99
CA ASN A 27 -20.16 -9.93 4.73
C ASN A 27 -18.76 -10.14 4.18
N ARG A 28 -17.74 -9.84 4.97
CA ARG A 28 -16.33 -9.95 4.60
C ARG A 28 -15.93 -9.03 3.44
N LYS A 29 -16.69 -7.96 3.26
CA LYS A 29 -16.34 -6.95 2.28
C LYS A 29 -15.54 -5.85 2.97
N ILE A 30 -14.55 -5.33 2.26
CA ILE A 30 -13.73 -4.27 2.82
C ILE A 30 -14.55 -3.01 3.03
N GLU A 31 -14.59 -2.54 4.26
CA GLU A 31 -15.36 -1.37 4.64
C GLU A 31 -14.48 -0.14 4.71
N THR A 32 -13.29 -0.28 5.30
CA THR A 32 -12.35 0.82 5.38
C THR A 32 -10.95 0.35 5.07
N VAL A 33 -10.14 1.26 4.53
CA VAL A 33 -8.72 1.05 4.34
C VAL A 33 -8.00 2.29 4.87
N VAL A 34 -6.90 2.06 5.59
CA VAL A 34 -6.06 3.16 6.07
C VAL A 34 -4.61 2.81 5.81
N CYS A 35 -3.84 3.82 5.45
CA CYS A 35 -2.41 3.68 5.26
C CYS A 35 -1.73 4.43 6.41
N LEU A 36 -0.88 3.73 7.14
CA LEU A 36 -0.22 4.27 8.32
C LEU A 36 1.27 4.30 8.12
N THR A 37 1.89 5.36 8.62
CA THR A 37 3.34 5.45 8.64
C THR A 37 3.88 4.48 9.68
N ARG A 38 5.20 4.31 9.70
CA ARG A 38 5.85 3.49 10.70
C ARG A 38 5.46 3.87 12.12
N ASP A 39 5.28 5.18 12.35
CA ASP A 39 4.94 5.69 13.68
C ASP A 39 3.44 5.68 13.96
N GLY A 40 2.65 5.18 13.03
CA GLY A 40 1.22 5.06 13.22
C GLY A 40 0.41 6.27 12.77
N TRP A 41 1.03 7.22 12.07
CA TRP A 41 0.29 8.36 11.54
C TRP A 41 -0.48 7.95 10.29
N ARG A 42 -1.70 8.46 10.20
CA ARG A 42 -2.56 8.16 9.07
C ARG A 42 -2.18 9.02 7.87
N TYR A 43 -1.94 8.37 6.74
CA TYR A 43 -1.69 9.07 5.49
C TYR A 43 -3.02 9.49 4.88
N PRO A 44 -3.25 10.78 4.66
CA PRO A 44 -4.51 11.24 4.08
C PRO A 44 -4.59 10.89 2.60
N GLY A 45 -5.81 10.68 2.11
CA GLY A 45 -6.04 10.45 0.69
C GLY A 45 -5.89 9.01 0.24
N PHE A 46 -5.61 8.09 1.14
CA PHE A 46 -5.58 6.68 0.78
C PHE A 46 -7.01 6.13 0.75
N ASP A 47 -7.36 5.43 -0.32
CA ASP A 47 -8.70 4.89 -0.48
C ASP A 47 -8.67 3.48 -1.04
N LEU A 48 -9.86 2.90 -1.16
CA LEU A 48 -10.00 1.52 -1.64
C LEU A 48 -9.50 1.36 -3.07
N GLY A 49 -9.70 2.39 -3.91
CA GLY A 49 -9.23 2.34 -5.28
C GLY A 49 -7.73 2.19 -5.37
N LEU A 50 -7.01 2.98 -4.58
CA LEU A 50 -5.55 2.91 -4.53
C LEU A 50 -5.09 1.55 -3.98
N PHE A 51 -5.78 1.08 -2.94
CA PHE A 51 -5.47 -0.22 -2.36
C PHE A 51 -5.59 -1.34 -3.40
N ARG A 52 -6.68 -1.31 -4.17
CA ARG A 52 -6.90 -2.33 -5.19
C ARG A 52 -5.85 -2.27 -6.30
N LYS A 53 -5.44 -1.07 -6.67
CA LYS A 53 -4.39 -0.91 -7.69
C LYS A 53 -3.07 -1.50 -7.22
N LEU A 54 -2.69 -1.22 -5.97
CA LEU A 54 -1.45 -1.75 -5.41
C LEU A 54 -1.52 -3.26 -5.28
N LYS A 55 -2.68 -3.77 -4.88
CA LYS A 55 -2.88 -5.21 -4.75
C LYS A 55 -2.80 -5.89 -6.11
N ARG A 56 -3.41 -5.29 -7.13
CA ARG A 56 -3.37 -5.84 -8.49
C ARG A 56 -1.96 -5.91 -9.02
N LYS A 57 -1.13 -4.93 -8.68
CA LYS A 57 0.27 -4.91 -9.08
C LYS A 57 1.13 -5.80 -8.21
N LYS A 58 0.54 -6.46 -7.22
CA LYS A 58 1.25 -7.32 -6.27
C LYS A 58 2.31 -6.55 -5.49
N ALA A 59 2.09 -5.26 -5.33
CA ALA A 59 3.02 -4.39 -4.63
C ALA A 59 2.84 -4.46 -3.11
N VAL A 60 1.70 -4.96 -2.64
CA VAL A 60 1.42 -5.13 -1.22
C VAL A 60 0.83 -6.51 -0.99
N ALA A 61 1.07 -7.05 0.20
CA ALA A 61 0.54 -8.35 0.58
C ALA A 61 0.38 -8.41 2.09
N SER A 62 -0.58 -9.23 2.51
CA SER A 62 -0.82 -9.53 3.91
C SER A 62 -0.30 -10.93 4.21
N SER A 63 0.26 -11.09 5.39
CA SER A 63 0.74 -12.39 5.85
C SER A 63 -0.03 -12.77 7.11
N GLY A 64 -0.65 -13.95 7.10
CA GLY A 64 -1.36 -14.45 8.26
C GLY A 64 -2.52 -13.59 8.73
N GLY A 65 -3.18 -12.88 7.81
CA GLY A 65 -4.29 -12.02 8.15
C GLY A 65 -3.90 -10.70 8.79
N GLY A 66 -2.61 -10.41 8.85
CA GLY A 66 -2.13 -9.15 9.42
C GLY A 66 -2.27 -7.99 8.45
N PRO A 67 -1.66 -6.84 8.79
CA PRO A 67 -1.72 -5.68 7.92
C PRO A 67 -0.98 -5.95 6.61
N TYR A 68 -1.34 -5.19 5.59
CA TYR A 68 -0.65 -5.27 4.31
C TYR A 68 0.64 -4.49 4.38
N ARG A 69 1.68 -5.09 3.84
CA ARG A 69 3.00 -4.47 3.81
C ARG A 69 3.54 -4.53 2.38
N ILE A 70 4.54 -3.71 2.11
CA ILE A 70 5.15 -3.68 0.79
C ILE A 70 5.82 -5.03 0.50
N THR A 71 5.71 -5.47 -0.73
CA THR A 71 6.35 -6.70 -1.18
C THR A 71 7.67 -6.37 -1.87
N ARG A 72 8.41 -7.42 -2.21
CA ARG A 72 9.60 -7.24 -3.02
C ARG A 72 9.26 -6.56 -4.34
N ARG A 73 8.11 -6.95 -4.93
CA ARG A 73 7.65 -6.32 -6.17
C ARG A 73 7.39 -4.84 -5.97
N GLY A 74 6.77 -4.47 -4.83
CA GLY A 74 6.53 -3.07 -4.51
C GLY A 74 7.82 -2.30 -4.38
N LEU A 75 8.83 -2.88 -3.73
CA LEU A 75 10.13 -2.23 -3.60
C LEU A 75 10.77 -2.01 -4.96
N GLU A 76 10.65 -2.97 -5.86
CA GLU A 76 11.16 -2.84 -7.22
C GLU A 76 10.48 -1.70 -7.96
N LEU A 77 9.17 -1.60 -7.81
CA LEU A 77 8.41 -0.53 -8.47
C LEU A 77 8.82 0.85 -7.99
N VAL A 78 9.00 1.00 -6.69
CA VAL A 78 9.45 2.29 -6.12
C VAL A 78 10.85 2.62 -6.64
N ARG A 79 11.73 1.65 -6.61
CA ARG A 79 13.12 1.85 -7.01
C ARG A 79 13.23 2.18 -8.50
N ALA A 80 12.47 1.48 -9.32
CA ALA A 80 12.48 1.72 -10.76
C ALA A 80 12.01 3.13 -11.09
N GLU A 81 10.94 3.58 -10.42
CA GLU A 81 10.41 4.92 -10.64
C GLU A 81 11.39 5.98 -10.16
N PHE A 82 12.07 5.72 -9.05
CA PHE A 82 13.06 6.62 -8.51
C PHE A 82 14.27 6.74 -9.42
N ASP A 83 14.74 5.59 -9.92
CA ASP A 83 15.93 5.55 -10.77
C ASP A 83 15.70 6.06 -12.18
N ASN A 84 14.45 6.13 -12.57
CA ASN A 84 14.08 6.45 -13.95
C ASN A 84 13.75 7.93 -14.14
N ARG A 85 14.48 8.78 -13.48
CA ARG A 85 14.30 10.22 -13.57
C ARG A 85 14.88 10.80 -14.81
#